data_6d108503b43292b926e2a294d698d5ac
#
_entry.id   6d108503b43292b926e2a294d698d5ac
#
_cell.length_a   1.000
_cell.length_b   1.000
_cell.length_c   1.000
_cell.angle_alpha   90.00
_cell.angle_beta   90.00
_cell.angle_gamma   90.00
#
_symmetry.space_group_name_H-M   'P 1'
#
loop_
_entity.id
_entity.type
_entity.pdbx_description
1 polymer ?
#
loop_
_entity_poly.entity_id
_entity_poly.type
_entity_poly.pdbx_seq_one_letter_code
_entity_poly.pdbx_strand_id
1 'polypeptide(L)'
;MANRYNRPIFSRARQRSMDRKRLIIIGGAVAALVLIVVLALTLPKGRPDRAAVKTVDGAMQAEGEPLVPQQAEGEPLVPLNTPTPTPEPAPEPTPQPEAADPQRASARPTATAEGFMPVFSKANTQEKIVAITVDDCFQAENLRQIVDKAIEVGGKLTIFPIGQTAVKQAQSEILKYAWENGFELENHTYTHNGLFACSNEELAEEVYRQQMALSYILGVEYHCHFLRPRGGDARGDQRMQMYAKQMGYYGIAHWSASGSANNSKIAKALEPGAIYLFHTTDTDLEKLLRFIPWVVEQGYQLVTLNEMFGYPVNETRPLEGDARDYPVPQLEPYQVVYVPLKKTTYSWETYLLQEKLIAMGYLSGSPDGVYGDGCVAAIKAYQKDHGMEQTGEADADLVRTIVESV
;
A
#
# COMPACT_ATOMS: atom_id res chain seq x y z
N MET A 1 -25.76 27.88 31.10
CA MET A 1 -25.75 27.43 29.71
C MET A 1 -25.13 26.04 29.66
N ALA A 2 -25.93 25.01 29.43
CA ALA A 2 -25.52 23.61 29.56
C ALA A 2 -24.75 23.15 28.35
N ASN A 3 -23.64 22.50 28.63
CA ASN A 3 -22.63 21.97 27.73
C ASN A 3 -23.24 20.94 26.75
N ARG A 4 -23.45 21.29 25.48
CA ARG A 4 -24.05 20.43 24.42
C ARG A 4 -23.03 19.51 23.74
N TYR A 5 -21.76 19.45 24.14
CA TYR A 5 -20.67 18.84 23.37
C TYR A 5 -20.20 17.46 23.84
N ASN A 6 -20.96 16.78 24.74
CA ASN A 6 -20.58 15.45 25.22
C ASN A 6 -21.58 14.34 24.78
N ARG A 7 -21.97 14.32 23.51
CA ARG A 7 -22.69 13.15 22.99
C ARG A 7 -21.66 12.14 22.44
N PRO A 8 -21.65 10.90 22.92
CA PRO A 8 -20.81 9.86 22.33
C PRO A 8 -21.20 9.67 20.87
N ILE A 9 -20.21 9.59 19.99
CA ILE A 9 -20.35 9.47 18.52
C ILE A 9 -21.24 8.27 18.12
N PHE A 10 -21.49 7.32 19.03
CA PHE A 10 -22.34 6.14 18.80
C PHE A 10 -23.17 5.70 20.02
N SER A 11 -24.42 5.31 19.82
CA SER A 11 -25.31 4.83 20.89
C SER A 11 -25.10 3.33 21.21
N ARG A 12 -25.08 2.96 22.49
CA ARG A 12 -24.92 1.58 23.00
C ARG A 12 -26.00 0.57 22.52
N ALA A 13 -27.10 1.03 21.96
CA ALA A 13 -28.22 0.16 21.57
C ALA A 13 -27.92 -0.69 20.31
N ARG A 14 -27.07 -0.22 19.37
CA ARG A 14 -26.71 -0.97 18.15
C ARG A 14 -25.70 -2.10 18.40
N GLN A 15 -24.85 -2.01 19.42
CA GLN A 15 -23.83 -3.00 19.72
C GLN A 15 -24.43 -4.38 20.10
N ARG A 16 -25.51 -4.39 20.87
CA ARG A 16 -26.18 -5.65 21.25
C ARG A 16 -26.89 -6.37 20.11
N SER A 17 -27.31 -5.65 19.06
CA SER A 17 -27.93 -6.24 17.84
C SER A 17 -26.89 -6.90 16.93
N MET A 18 -25.66 -6.36 16.88
CA MET A 18 -24.59 -6.92 16.05
C MET A 18 -23.99 -8.20 16.63
N ASP A 19 -23.89 -8.30 17.96
CA ASP A 19 -23.37 -9.52 18.61
C ASP A 19 -24.30 -10.72 18.41
N ARG A 20 -25.62 -10.53 18.40
CA ARG A 20 -26.59 -11.60 18.06
C ARG A 20 -26.48 -12.04 16.61
N LYS A 21 -26.29 -11.12 15.64
CA LYS A 21 -26.11 -11.48 14.22
C LYS A 21 -24.79 -12.23 13.96
N ARG A 22 -23.70 -11.87 14.67
CA ARG A 22 -22.42 -12.58 14.57
C ARG A 22 -22.51 -14.03 15.08
N LEU A 23 -23.23 -14.27 16.17
CA LEU A 23 -23.44 -15.66 16.67
C LEU A 23 -24.21 -16.51 15.67
N ILE A 24 -25.20 -15.95 14.97
CA ILE A 24 -25.99 -16.68 13.96
C ILE A 24 -25.16 -16.98 12.70
N ILE A 25 -24.29 -16.04 12.26
CA ILE A 25 -23.42 -16.24 11.09
C ILE A 25 -22.34 -17.28 11.37
N ILE A 26 -21.72 -17.28 12.56
CA ILE A 26 -20.72 -18.28 12.96
C ILE A 26 -21.34 -19.66 13.08
N GLY A 27 -22.55 -19.79 13.65
CA GLY A 27 -23.28 -21.04 13.70
C GLY A 27 -23.63 -21.61 12.33
N GLY A 28 -24.03 -20.75 11.37
CA GLY A 28 -24.32 -21.12 9.99
C GLY A 28 -23.09 -21.57 9.20
N ALA A 29 -21.95 -20.91 9.38
CA ALA A 29 -20.69 -21.25 8.72
C ALA A 29 -20.13 -22.61 9.20
N VAL A 30 -20.23 -22.91 10.48
CA VAL A 30 -19.80 -24.20 11.03
C VAL A 30 -20.70 -25.34 10.53
N ALA A 31 -22.01 -25.15 10.46
CA ALA A 31 -22.95 -26.13 9.92
C ALA A 31 -22.69 -26.42 8.42
N ALA A 32 -22.39 -25.39 7.62
CA ALA A 32 -22.06 -25.53 6.20
C ALA A 32 -20.73 -26.29 6.01
N LEU A 33 -19.71 -26.02 6.83
CA LEU A 33 -18.44 -26.72 6.76
C LEU A 33 -18.56 -28.21 7.10
N VAL A 34 -19.35 -28.56 8.11
CA VAL A 34 -19.64 -29.96 8.47
C VAL A 34 -20.38 -30.69 7.36
N LEU A 35 -21.33 -30.03 6.67
CA LEU A 35 -22.06 -30.61 5.54
C LEU A 35 -21.13 -30.88 4.35
N ILE A 36 -20.21 -29.97 4.03
CA ILE A 36 -19.24 -30.14 2.96
C ILE A 36 -18.26 -31.30 3.25
N VAL A 37 -17.82 -31.44 4.48
CA VAL A 37 -16.93 -32.53 4.88
C VAL A 37 -17.66 -33.89 4.82
N VAL A 38 -18.92 -33.96 5.21
CA VAL A 38 -19.73 -35.18 5.11
C VAL A 38 -19.99 -35.56 3.65
N LEU A 39 -20.30 -34.57 2.77
CA LEU A 39 -20.47 -34.83 1.34
C LEU A 39 -19.16 -35.31 0.67
N ALA A 40 -18.01 -34.74 1.06
CA ALA A 40 -16.71 -35.13 0.50
C ALA A 40 -16.28 -36.55 0.90
N LEU A 41 -16.80 -37.08 2.02
CA LEU A 41 -16.51 -38.42 2.49
C LEU A 41 -17.45 -39.51 1.92
N THR A 42 -18.59 -39.10 1.29
CA THR A 42 -19.62 -40.04 0.80
C THR A 42 -19.63 -40.22 -0.71
N LEU A 43 -18.85 -39.43 -1.48
CA LEU A 43 -18.79 -39.55 -2.94
C LEU A 43 -17.75 -40.61 -3.38
N PRO A 44 -18.06 -41.52 -4.31
CA PRO A 44 -17.11 -42.51 -4.82
C PRO A 44 -16.02 -41.85 -5.67
N LYS A 45 -14.76 -42.20 -5.40
CA LYS A 45 -13.58 -41.76 -6.13
C LYS A 45 -13.52 -42.42 -7.52
N GLY A 46 -14.08 -41.78 -8.55
CA GLY A 46 -13.89 -42.13 -9.94
C GLY A 46 -12.58 -41.53 -10.48
N ARG A 47 -11.74 -42.39 -11.10
CA ARG A 47 -10.56 -41.96 -11.85
C ARG A 47 -10.98 -41.30 -13.16
N PRO A 48 -10.36 -40.20 -13.62
CA PRO A 48 -10.56 -39.71 -14.99
C PRO A 48 -9.62 -40.43 -15.97
N ASP A 49 -10.20 -41.06 -16.97
CA ASP A 49 -9.50 -41.63 -18.12
C ASP A 49 -8.97 -40.49 -19.02
N ARG A 50 -7.74 -40.69 -19.49
CA ARG A 50 -7.09 -39.88 -20.51
C ARG A 50 -7.74 -40.10 -21.86
N ALA A 51 -8.41 -39.10 -22.43
CA ALA A 51 -8.85 -39.07 -23.82
C ALA A 51 -7.90 -38.20 -24.67
N ALA A 52 -7.44 -38.78 -25.77
CA ALA A 52 -6.48 -38.22 -26.71
C ALA A 52 -7.09 -37.08 -27.55
N VAL A 53 -6.27 -36.05 -27.75
CA VAL A 53 -6.54 -34.96 -28.72
C VAL A 53 -6.25 -35.47 -30.11
N LYS A 54 -7.23 -35.45 -30.98
CA LYS A 54 -7.08 -35.60 -32.44
C LYS A 54 -6.92 -34.25 -33.09
N THR A 55 -5.81 -34.06 -33.76
CA THR A 55 -5.56 -33.02 -34.76
C THR A 55 -6.39 -33.27 -36.01
N VAL A 56 -7.03 -32.22 -36.52
CA VAL A 56 -7.64 -32.22 -37.86
C VAL A 56 -7.05 -31.04 -38.64
N ASP A 57 -6.18 -31.40 -39.62
CA ASP A 57 -5.79 -30.52 -40.72
C ASP A 57 -6.93 -30.37 -41.72
N GLY A 58 -7.15 -29.18 -42.24
CA GLY A 58 -8.12 -28.94 -43.29
C GLY A 58 -7.92 -27.56 -43.92
N ALA A 59 -7.04 -27.50 -44.89
CA ALA A 59 -6.88 -26.36 -45.77
C ALA A 59 -8.07 -26.26 -46.75
N MET A 60 -8.58 -25.06 -46.95
CA MET A 60 -9.34 -24.71 -48.17
C MET A 60 -9.02 -23.27 -48.59
N GLN A 61 -8.37 -23.18 -49.75
CA GLN A 61 -8.20 -21.96 -50.55
C GLN A 61 -9.54 -21.58 -51.20
N ALA A 62 -9.84 -20.30 -51.28
CA ALA A 62 -10.73 -19.75 -52.29
C ALA A 62 -10.27 -18.34 -52.65
N GLU A 63 -9.86 -18.20 -53.88
CA GLU A 63 -9.54 -16.97 -54.60
C GLU A 63 -10.80 -16.14 -54.83
N GLY A 64 -10.71 -14.82 -54.79
CA GLY A 64 -11.76 -13.90 -55.23
C GLY A 64 -11.15 -12.55 -55.58
N GLU A 65 -11.18 -12.20 -56.86
CA GLU A 65 -10.64 -10.97 -57.47
C GLU A 65 -11.35 -9.69 -56.96
N PRO A 66 -10.67 -8.53 -57.05
CA PRO A 66 -11.26 -7.24 -56.60
C PRO A 66 -12.07 -6.59 -57.74
N LEU A 67 -13.32 -6.22 -57.45
CA LEU A 67 -14.17 -5.38 -58.30
C LEU A 67 -13.80 -3.89 -58.10
N VAL A 68 -13.45 -3.24 -59.18
CA VAL A 68 -13.23 -1.77 -59.27
C VAL A 68 -14.62 -1.11 -59.52
N PRO A 69 -15.03 -0.08 -58.77
CA PRO A 69 -16.17 0.76 -59.11
C PRO A 69 -15.74 1.92 -60.01
N GLN A 70 -16.49 2.11 -61.07
CA GLN A 70 -16.36 3.18 -62.07
C GLN A 70 -16.68 4.54 -61.46
N GLN A 71 -15.96 5.56 -61.92
CA GLN A 71 -16.19 6.98 -61.68
C GLN A 71 -17.51 7.42 -62.37
N ALA A 72 -18.34 8.14 -61.57
CA ALA A 72 -19.38 8.97 -62.12
C ALA A 72 -19.00 10.43 -61.93
N GLU A 73 -18.91 11.16 -63.04
CA GLU A 73 -18.72 12.62 -63.05
C GLU A 73 -19.98 13.32 -62.57
N GLY A 74 -19.90 14.20 -61.56
CA GLY A 74 -20.96 15.04 -61.06
C GLY A 74 -20.45 16.45 -60.83
N GLU A 75 -21.19 17.45 -61.27
CA GLU A 75 -20.94 18.87 -61.36
C GLU A 75 -20.48 19.52 -60.03
N PRO A 76 -19.84 20.73 -60.09
CA PRO A 76 -19.28 21.41 -58.93
C PRO A 76 -20.40 22.09 -58.08
N LEU A 77 -20.49 21.72 -56.82
CA LEU A 77 -21.36 22.36 -55.84
C LEU A 77 -20.65 23.59 -55.26
N VAL A 78 -21.42 24.68 -55.16
CA VAL A 78 -21.07 26.01 -54.61
C VAL A 78 -20.57 25.88 -53.18
N PRO A 79 -19.52 26.60 -52.76
CA PRO A 79 -18.98 26.53 -51.37
C PRO A 79 -19.99 27.06 -50.35
N LEU A 80 -20.45 26.20 -49.47
CA LEU A 80 -21.18 26.59 -48.26
C LEU A 80 -20.16 27.22 -47.29
N ASN A 81 -20.46 28.44 -46.82
CA ASN A 81 -19.67 29.13 -45.80
C ASN A 81 -19.55 28.23 -44.54
N THR A 82 -18.40 27.63 -44.34
CA THR A 82 -18.05 26.97 -43.09
C THR A 82 -17.78 28.02 -42.03
N PRO A 83 -18.45 28.04 -40.87
CA PRO A 83 -18.10 28.96 -39.81
C PRO A 83 -16.67 28.66 -39.35
N THR A 84 -15.84 29.69 -39.24
CA THR A 84 -14.50 29.61 -38.69
C THR A 84 -14.57 28.99 -37.29
N PRO A 85 -13.85 27.94 -36.98
CA PRO A 85 -13.85 27.35 -35.61
C PRO A 85 -13.37 28.43 -34.64
N THR A 86 -14.19 28.69 -33.63
CA THR A 86 -13.77 29.51 -32.47
C THR A 86 -12.54 28.83 -31.87
N PRO A 87 -11.44 29.58 -31.61
CA PRO A 87 -10.26 28.98 -31.00
C PRO A 87 -10.66 28.38 -29.67
N GLU A 88 -10.34 27.09 -29.49
CA GLU A 88 -10.48 26.37 -28.24
C GLU A 88 -9.71 27.17 -27.17
N PRO A 89 -10.30 27.46 -25.99
CA PRO A 89 -9.57 28.15 -24.93
C PRO A 89 -8.28 27.38 -24.65
N ALA A 90 -7.17 28.12 -24.59
CA ALA A 90 -5.88 27.51 -24.21
C ALA A 90 -6.05 26.73 -22.91
N PRO A 91 -5.45 25.51 -22.79
CA PRO A 91 -5.53 24.73 -21.56
C PRO A 91 -5.07 25.63 -20.39
N GLU A 92 -5.87 25.65 -19.32
CA GLU A 92 -5.47 26.36 -18.10
C GLU A 92 -4.10 25.85 -17.67
N PRO A 93 -3.19 26.75 -17.21
CA PRO A 93 -1.87 26.34 -16.80
C PRO A 93 -1.99 25.28 -15.71
N THR A 94 -1.39 24.12 -15.92
CA THR A 94 -1.23 23.08 -14.91
C THR A 94 -0.73 23.75 -13.63
N PRO A 95 -1.39 23.54 -12.47
CA PRO A 95 -0.95 24.17 -11.24
C PRO A 95 0.53 23.86 -11.00
N GLN A 96 1.34 24.90 -10.85
CA GLN A 96 2.76 24.73 -10.53
C GLN A 96 2.85 23.99 -9.19
N PRO A 97 3.82 23.07 -9.03
CA PRO A 97 4.05 22.36 -7.77
C PRO A 97 4.14 23.39 -6.63
N GLU A 98 3.29 23.24 -5.62
CA GLU A 98 3.33 24.07 -4.44
C GLU A 98 4.72 23.92 -3.79
N ALA A 99 5.39 25.04 -3.53
CA ALA A 99 6.75 25.03 -3.01
C ALA A 99 6.76 24.36 -1.61
N ALA A 100 7.84 23.61 -1.30
CA ALA A 100 8.06 23.06 0.03
C ALA A 100 7.94 24.14 1.12
N ASP A 101 7.24 23.87 2.22
CA ASP A 101 7.18 24.76 3.38
C ASP A 101 8.41 24.52 4.30
N PRO A 102 9.40 25.44 4.31
CA PRO A 102 10.60 25.26 5.13
C PRO A 102 10.31 25.27 6.64
N GLN A 103 9.19 25.83 7.09
CA GLN A 103 8.82 25.86 8.51
C GLN A 103 8.43 24.48 9.00
N ARG A 104 7.75 23.69 8.16
CA ARG A 104 7.36 22.31 8.48
C ARG A 104 8.50 21.30 8.32
N ALA A 105 9.59 21.67 7.67
CA ALA A 105 10.76 20.80 7.54
C ALA A 105 11.34 20.35 8.89
N SER A 106 11.22 21.17 9.94
CA SER A 106 11.64 20.81 11.32
C SER A 106 10.78 19.70 11.96
N ALA A 107 9.62 19.41 11.39
CA ALA A 107 8.73 18.32 11.85
C ALA A 107 9.16 16.94 11.35
N ARG A 108 10.14 16.86 10.43
CA ARG A 108 10.62 15.62 9.81
C ARG A 108 11.38 14.76 10.80
N PRO A 109 11.14 13.44 10.84
CA PRO A 109 11.98 12.54 11.61
C PRO A 109 13.36 12.39 10.96
N THR A 110 14.38 12.08 11.78
CA THR A 110 15.68 11.65 11.31
C THR A 110 15.76 10.12 11.28
N ALA A 111 16.63 9.56 10.43
CA ALA A 111 16.92 8.14 10.46
C ALA A 111 17.53 7.76 11.82
N THR A 112 17.07 6.66 12.40
CA THR A 112 17.47 6.23 13.76
C THR A 112 18.70 5.35 13.77
N ALA A 113 19.12 4.81 12.61
CA ALA A 113 20.30 3.97 12.45
C ALA A 113 20.86 4.10 11.03
N GLU A 114 22.14 3.79 10.87
CA GLU A 114 22.78 3.75 9.56
C GLU A 114 22.12 2.70 8.68
N GLY A 115 21.85 3.04 7.42
CA GLY A 115 21.19 2.18 6.45
C GLY A 115 19.65 2.21 6.50
N PHE A 116 19.05 2.76 7.56
CA PHE A 116 17.59 2.89 7.64
C PHE A 116 17.09 4.25 7.14
N MET A 117 15.90 4.24 6.55
CA MET A 117 15.19 5.46 6.19
C MET A 117 14.46 6.07 7.41
N PRO A 118 14.18 7.38 7.40
CA PRO A 118 13.30 7.98 8.40
C PRO A 118 11.92 7.32 8.39
N VAL A 119 11.33 7.12 9.58
CA VAL A 119 9.98 6.58 9.76
C VAL A 119 9.04 7.70 10.20
N PHE A 120 8.06 8.00 9.36
CA PHE A 120 7.10 9.08 9.53
C PHE A 120 5.85 8.54 10.23
N SER A 121 5.82 8.53 11.54
CA SER A 121 4.68 8.05 12.33
C SER A 121 3.85 9.17 12.96
N LYS A 122 4.44 10.36 13.12
CA LYS A 122 3.83 11.57 13.63
C LYS A 122 4.76 12.75 13.33
N ALA A 123 4.20 13.92 13.01
CA ALA A 123 4.98 15.14 12.88
C ALA A 123 5.22 15.80 14.24
N ASN A 124 6.42 16.32 14.45
CA ASN A 124 6.75 17.15 15.63
C ASN A 124 6.32 18.60 15.38
N THR A 125 5.04 18.88 15.62
CA THR A 125 4.45 20.21 15.36
C THR A 125 3.43 20.59 16.43
N GLN A 126 3.19 21.89 16.59
CA GLN A 126 2.09 22.44 17.38
C GLN A 126 0.94 22.94 16.51
N GLU A 127 1.10 22.93 15.17
CA GLU A 127 0.03 23.26 14.25
C GLU A 127 -1.10 22.22 14.36
N LYS A 128 -2.33 22.71 14.35
CA LYS A 128 -3.50 21.82 14.32
C LYS A 128 -3.72 21.19 12.95
N ILE A 129 -2.76 20.38 12.52
CA ILE A 129 -2.82 19.60 11.30
C ILE A 129 -2.78 18.11 11.62
N VAL A 130 -3.47 17.29 10.83
CA VAL A 130 -3.41 15.83 10.87
C VAL A 130 -3.42 15.27 9.46
N ALA A 131 -2.78 14.12 9.25
CA ALA A 131 -2.88 13.36 8.03
C ALA A 131 -3.77 12.13 8.23
N ILE A 132 -4.80 11.99 7.41
CA ILE A 132 -5.54 10.75 7.27
C ILE A 132 -4.99 10.02 6.07
N THR A 133 -4.56 8.78 6.25
CA THR A 133 -4.04 7.94 5.19
C THR A 133 -4.95 6.75 4.95
N VAL A 134 -5.12 6.35 3.67
CA VAL A 134 -6.02 5.28 3.25
C VAL A 134 -5.25 4.26 2.44
N ASP A 135 -5.15 3.03 2.95
CA ASP A 135 -4.38 1.94 2.36
C ASP A 135 -5.26 1.01 1.49
N ASP A 136 -4.61 0.15 0.70
CA ASP A 136 -5.14 -0.95 -0.13
C ASP A 136 -5.99 -0.51 -1.33
N CYS A 137 -7.03 0.25 -1.11
CA CYS A 137 -8.00 0.72 -2.12
C CYS A 137 -8.81 -0.39 -2.81
N PHE A 138 -9.13 -1.49 -2.11
CA PHE A 138 -9.89 -2.60 -2.69
C PHE A 138 -11.32 -2.24 -3.08
N GLN A 139 -12.02 -1.43 -2.27
CA GLN A 139 -13.40 -1.00 -2.53
C GLN A 139 -13.41 0.39 -3.15
N ALA A 140 -13.57 0.45 -4.47
CA ALA A 140 -13.57 1.69 -5.24
C ALA A 140 -14.67 2.66 -4.81
N GLU A 141 -15.90 2.16 -4.61
CA GLU A 141 -17.04 2.98 -4.21
C GLU A 141 -16.84 3.59 -2.80
N ASN A 142 -16.25 2.83 -1.88
CA ASN A 142 -15.92 3.33 -0.56
C ASN A 142 -14.83 4.41 -0.64
N LEU A 143 -13.79 4.19 -1.46
CA LEU A 143 -12.76 5.19 -1.71
C LEU A 143 -13.35 6.48 -2.27
N ARG A 144 -14.30 6.39 -3.22
CA ARG A 144 -14.98 7.56 -3.80
C ARG A 144 -15.69 8.36 -2.72
N GLN A 145 -16.46 7.72 -1.85
CA GLN A 145 -17.18 8.39 -0.76
C GLN A 145 -16.23 9.04 0.26
N ILE A 146 -15.08 8.39 0.53
CA ILE A 146 -14.05 8.95 1.43
C ILE A 146 -13.44 10.22 0.82
N VAL A 147 -13.08 10.18 -0.46
CA VAL A 147 -12.51 11.33 -1.20
C VAL A 147 -13.51 12.46 -1.25
N ASP A 148 -14.77 12.20 -1.65
CA ASP A 148 -15.81 13.22 -1.72
C ASP A 148 -16.06 13.87 -0.34
N LYS A 149 -16.03 13.07 0.75
CA LYS A 149 -16.19 13.59 2.10
C LYS A 149 -15.03 14.50 2.53
N ALA A 150 -13.81 14.20 2.12
CA ALA A 150 -12.67 15.05 2.41
C ALA A 150 -12.74 16.37 1.60
N ILE A 151 -13.13 16.30 0.33
CA ILE A 151 -13.37 17.50 -0.52
C ILE A 151 -14.46 18.38 0.08
N GLU A 152 -15.58 17.81 0.55
CA GLU A 152 -16.70 18.53 1.17
C GLU A 152 -16.25 19.41 2.34
N VAL A 153 -15.24 18.99 3.10
CA VAL A 153 -14.72 19.74 4.25
C VAL A 153 -13.46 20.58 3.91
N GLY A 154 -13.06 20.62 2.65
CA GLY A 154 -11.86 21.34 2.20
C GLY A 154 -10.55 20.69 2.64
N GLY A 155 -10.56 19.39 2.92
CA GLY A 155 -9.39 18.63 3.35
C GLY A 155 -8.79 17.78 2.24
N LYS A 156 -7.54 17.35 2.42
CA LYS A 156 -6.83 16.42 1.54
C LYS A 156 -6.36 15.19 2.32
N LEU A 157 -6.19 14.08 1.64
CA LEU A 157 -5.72 12.82 2.22
C LEU A 157 -4.50 12.31 1.45
N THR A 158 -3.74 11.41 2.07
CA THR A 158 -2.71 10.62 1.38
C THR A 158 -3.24 9.20 1.18
N ILE A 159 -3.19 8.70 -0.03
CA ILE A 159 -3.74 7.40 -0.43
C ILE A 159 -2.58 6.49 -0.82
N PHE A 160 -2.55 5.28 -0.27
CA PHE A 160 -1.55 4.24 -0.52
C PHE A 160 -2.19 3.05 -1.24
N PRO A 161 -2.41 3.13 -2.56
CA PRO A 161 -3.02 2.03 -3.29
C PRO A 161 -2.00 0.91 -3.57
N ILE A 162 -2.45 -0.34 -3.49
CA ILE A 162 -1.71 -1.49 -4.01
C ILE A 162 -1.64 -1.37 -5.54
N GLY A 163 -0.45 -1.52 -6.15
CA GLY A 163 -0.25 -1.28 -7.58
C GLY A 163 -1.17 -2.10 -8.48
N GLN A 164 -1.24 -3.42 -8.27
CA GLN A 164 -2.16 -4.29 -9.03
C GLN A 164 -3.65 -4.01 -8.79
N THR A 165 -4.00 -3.30 -7.72
CA THR A 165 -5.36 -2.83 -7.46
C THR A 165 -5.60 -1.51 -8.15
N ALA A 166 -4.66 -0.59 -8.11
CA ALA A 166 -4.74 0.74 -8.72
C ALA A 166 -5.06 0.71 -10.22
N VAL A 167 -4.50 -0.27 -10.96
CA VAL A 167 -4.70 -0.38 -12.42
C VAL A 167 -6.07 -0.95 -12.83
N LYS A 168 -6.91 -1.37 -11.89
CA LYS A 168 -8.29 -1.77 -12.22
C LYS A 168 -9.12 -0.54 -12.55
N GLN A 169 -9.98 -0.62 -13.56
CA GLN A 169 -10.71 0.52 -14.10
C GLN A 169 -11.39 1.38 -13.02
N ALA A 170 -12.19 0.77 -12.15
CA ALA A 170 -12.92 1.51 -11.12
C ALA A 170 -11.99 2.23 -10.12
N GLN A 171 -10.89 1.60 -9.73
CA GLN A 171 -9.90 2.21 -8.84
C GLN A 171 -9.11 3.31 -9.54
N SER A 172 -8.68 3.08 -10.79
CA SER A 172 -7.89 4.06 -11.54
C SER A 172 -8.65 5.37 -11.77
N GLU A 173 -9.94 5.30 -12.11
CA GLU A 173 -10.80 6.47 -12.28
C GLU A 173 -10.88 7.31 -11.00
N ILE A 174 -11.04 6.66 -9.84
CA ILE A 174 -11.17 7.35 -8.56
C ILE A 174 -9.82 7.86 -8.05
N LEU A 175 -8.74 7.10 -8.22
CA LEU A 175 -7.40 7.55 -7.86
C LEU A 175 -6.97 8.76 -8.68
N LYS A 176 -7.26 8.76 -9.99
CA LYS A 176 -7.03 9.92 -10.85
C LYS A 176 -7.87 11.12 -10.41
N TYR A 177 -9.15 10.92 -10.14
CA TYR A 177 -10.03 11.96 -9.61
C TYR A 177 -9.51 12.56 -8.28
N ALA A 178 -9.05 11.70 -7.36
CA ALA A 178 -8.46 12.17 -6.10
C ALA A 178 -7.20 13.02 -6.36
N TRP A 179 -6.30 12.55 -7.21
CA TRP A 179 -5.08 13.29 -7.58
C TRP A 179 -5.39 14.64 -8.22
N GLU A 180 -6.35 14.71 -9.15
CA GLU A 180 -6.81 15.96 -9.78
C GLU A 180 -7.42 16.96 -8.78
N ASN A 181 -7.88 16.47 -7.62
CA ASN A 181 -8.35 17.29 -6.50
C ASN A 181 -7.28 17.55 -5.41
N GLY A 182 -6.00 17.32 -5.73
CA GLY A 182 -4.88 17.63 -4.85
C GLY A 182 -4.60 16.62 -3.74
N PHE A 183 -5.17 15.41 -3.83
CA PHE A 183 -4.81 14.31 -2.94
C PHE A 183 -3.46 13.73 -3.33
N GLU A 184 -2.73 13.21 -2.37
CA GLU A 184 -1.43 12.59 -2.56
C GLU A 184 -1.58 11.09 -2.75
N LEU A 185 -0.93 10.52 -3.76
CA LEU A 185 -0.88 9.08 -4.01
C LEU A 185 0.52 8.57 -3.71
N GLU A 186 0.62 7.54 -2.87
CA GLU A 186 1.90 7.03 -2.39
C GLU A 186 2.01 5.51 -2.55
N ASN A 187 3.17 4.95 -2.25
CA ASN A 187 3.50 3.58 -2.58
C ASN A 187 3.07 2.59 -1.48
N HIS A 188 2.23 1.60 -1.85
CA HIS A 188 1.84 0.47 -0.99
C HIS A 188 2.29 -0.89 -1.52
N THR A 189 3.39 -0.92 -2.26
CA THR A 189 3.91 -2.05 -3.02
C THR A 189 2.98 -2.52 -4.15
N TYR A 190 3.49 -3.35 -5.07
CA TYR A 190 2.72 -3.75 -6.23
C TYR A 190 1.74 -4.88 -5.96
N THR A 191 2.17 -5.95 -5.29
CA THR A 191 1.33 -7.13 -5.01
C THR A 191 0.80 -7.18 -3.58
N HIS A 192 1.40 -6.42 -2.65
CA HIS A 192 1.10 -6.47 -1.21
C HIS A 192 1.45 -7.82 -0.56
N ASN A 193 2.41 -8.55 -1.12
CA ASN A 193 2.90 -9.80 -0.55
C ASN A 193 3.78 -9.58 0.70
N GLY A 194 4.01 -10.65 1.46
CA GLY A 194 4.96 -10.61 2.58
C GLY A 194 6.39 -10.44 2.09
N LEU A 195 7.10 -9.43 2.58
CA LEU A 195 8.36 -8.95 2.00
C LEU A 195 9.55 -9.86 2.29
N PHE A 196 9.62 -10.48 3.46
CA PHE A 196 10.79 -11.28 3.84
C PHE A 196 10.99 -12.52 2.98
N ALA A 197 9.94 -13.02 2.34
CA ALA A 197 10.04 -14.13 1.41
C ALA A 197 10.49 -13.72 -0.01
N CYS A 198 10.55 -12.42 -0.30
CA CYS A 198 10.93 -11.90 -1.60
C CYS A 198 12.47 -11.88 -1.77
N SER A 199 12.95 -12.17 -2.98
CA SER A 199 14.33 -11.90 -3.36
C SER A 199 14.62 -10.38 -3.40
N ASN A 200 15.87 -9.99 -3.57
CA ASN A 200 16.24 -8.59 -3.69
C ASN A 200 15.62 -7.95 -4.95
N GLU A 201 15.60 -8.69 -6.04
CA GLU A 201 15.03 -8.26 -7.32
C GLU A 201 13.51 -8.10 -7.20
N GLU A 202 12.82 -9.06 -6.57
CA GLU A 202 11.39 -8.99 -6.32
C GLU A 202 11.01 -7.79 -5.44
N LEU A 203 11.82 -7.45 -4.43
CA LEU A 203 11.60 -6.26 -3.61
C LEU A 203 11.75 -4.96 -4.40
N ALA A 204 12.78 -4.87 -5.26
CA ALA A 204 12.95 -3.72 -6.15
C ALA A 204 11.75 -3.59 -7.11
N GLU A 205 11.27 -4.71 -7.65
CA GLU A 205 10.07 -4.74 -8.48
C GLU A 205 8.81 -4.32 -7.72
N GLU A 206 8.61 -4.78 -6.50
CA GLU A 206 7.45 -4.41 -5.66
C GLU A 206 7.33 -2.89 -5.50
N VAL A 207 8.45 -2.20 -5.26
CA VAL A 207 8.48 -0.74 -5.12
C VAL A 207 8.30 -0.05 -6.47
N TYR A 208 9.08 -0.45 -7.48
CA TYR A 208 9.10 0.23 -8.76
C TYR A 208 7.81 0.04 -9.55
N ARG A 209 7.30 -1.20 -9.65
CA ARG A 209 6.07 -1.51 -10.39
C ARG A 209 4.84 -0.80 -9.83
N GLN A 210 4.79 -0.58 -8.52
CA GLN A 210 3.69 0.20 -7.93
C GLN A 210 3.75 1.67 -8.40
N GLN A 211 4.92 2.31 -8.38
CA GLN A 211 5.08 3.67 -8.89
C GLN A 211 4.74 3.77 -10.38
N MET A 212 5.14 2.79 -11.17
CA MET A 212 4.77 2.72 -12.60
C MET A 212 3.28 2.48 -12.82
N ALA A 213 2.60 1.76 -11.91
CA ALA A 213 1.15 1.62 -11.95
C ALA A 213 0.45 2.98 -11.75
N LEU A 214 0.94 3.81 -10.80
CA LEU A 214 0.44 5.19 -10.65
C LEU A 214 0.73 6.03 -11.88
N SER A 215 1.96 5.98 -12.40
CA SER A 215 2.32 6.70 -13.63
C SER A 215 1.41 6.33 -14.81
N TYR A 216 1.10 5.05 -14.96
CA TYR A 216 0.20 4.55 -16.00
C TYR A 216 -1.21 5.12 -15.88
N ILE A 217 -1.83 5.07 -14.68
CA ILE A 217 -3.21 5.53 -14.51
C ILE A 217 -3.35 7.06 -14.56
N LEU A 218 -2.30 7.79 -14.16
CA LEU A 218 -2.28 9.26 -14.20
C LEU A 218 -1.91 9.82 -15.58
N GLY A 219 -1.23 9.02 -16.42
CA GLY A 219 -0.76 9.45 -17.73
C GLY A 219 0.46 10.39 -17.67
N VAL A 220 1.17 10.38 -16.55
CA VAL A 220 2.41 11.15 -16.31
C VAL A 220 3.42 10.26 -15.61
N GLU A 221 4.71 10.50 -15.77
CA GLU A 221 5.73 9.90 -14.89
C GLU A 221 5.57 10.53 -13.51
N TYR A 222 5.16 9.73 -12.54
CA TYR A 222 4.80 10.14 -11.18
C TYR A 222 5.80 9.58 -10.17
N HIS A 223 6.33 10.45 -9.29
CA HIS A 223 7.28 10.07 -8.26
C HIS A 223 6.63 10.04 -6.88
N CYS A 224 6.60 8.86 -6.25
CA CYS A 224 6.18 8.72 -4.86
C CYS A 224 7.30 9.18 -3.91
N HIS A 225 6.91 9.79 -2.80
CA HIS A 225 7.83 10.25 -1.76
C HIS A 225 7.87 9.32 -0.56
N PHE A 226 6.78 8.60 -0.30
CA PHE A 226 6.66 7.70 0.84
C PHE A 226 6.35 6.28 0.40
N LEU A 227 6.95 5.34 1.12
CA LEU A 227 6.65 3.93 1.01
C LEU A 227 5.94 3.46 2.29
N ARG A 228 4.85 2.74 2.14
CA ARG A 228 4.22 1.99 3.22
C ARG A 228 4.00 0.56 2.77
N PRO A 229 4.84 -0.39 3.16
CA PRO A 229 4.60 -1.79 2.86
C PRO A 229 3.54 -2.37 3.79
N ARG A 230 3.07 -3.55 3.46
CA ARG A 230 2.07 -4.29 4.22
C ARG A 230 2.39 -4.33 5.72
N GLY A 231 1.39 -4.02 6.56
CA GLY A 231 1.54 -4.03 8.01
C GLY A 231 2.54 -3.04 8.60
N GLY A 232 3.13 -2.16 7.79
CA GLY A 232 4.21 -1.28 8.19
C GLY A 232 5.57 -1.98 8.32
N ASP A 233 5.71 -3.16 7.76
CA ASP A 233 6.82 -4.10 7.95
C ASP A 233 8.18 -3.62 7.42
N ALA A 234 8.20 -2.60 6.53
CA ALA A 234 9.44 -2.03 6.02
C ALA A 234 10.35 -1.43 7.11
N ARG A 235 9.82 -1.20 8.29
CA ARG A 235 10.68 -0.81 9.43
C ARG A 235 11.71 -1.88 9.77
N GLY A 236 11.42 -3.14 9.43
CA GLY A 236 12.31 -4.27 9.66
C GLY A 236 13.05 -4.77 8.42
N ASP A 237 12.70 -4.33 7.21
CA ASP A 237 13.36 -4.76 5.98
C ASP A 237 14.27 -3.67 5.41
N GLN A 238 15.56 -3.75 5.72
CA GLN A 238 16.57 -2.81 5.24
C GLN A 238 16.71 -2.85 3.71
N ARG A 239 16.52 -4.00 3.07
CA ARG A 239 16.65 -4.16 1.63
C ARG A 239 15.64 -3.27 0.91
N MET A 240 14.38 -3.33 1.33
CA MET A 240 13.32 -2.51 0.75
C MET A 240 13.59 -1.01 0.98
N GLN A 241 14.03 -0.66 2.19
CA GLN A 241 14.37 0.74 2.51
C GLN A 241 15.51 1.24 1.64
N MET A 242 16.54 0.44 1.41
CA MET A 242 17.65 0.80 0.54
C MET A 242 17.20 1.00 -0.90
N TYR A 243 16.37 0.11 -1.45
CA TYR A 243 15.84 0.26 -2.81
C TYR A 243 14.93 1.48 -2.94
N ALA A 244 14.03 1.71 -1.99
CA ALA A 244 13.21 2.91 -1.96
C ALA A 244 14.07 4.18 -1.91
N LYS A 245 15.12 4.20 -1.09
CA LYS A 245 16.06 5.33 -1.00
C LYS A 245 16.79 5.59 -2.33
N GLN A 246 17.25 4.54 -3.02
CA GLN A 246 17.88 4.66 -4.34
C GLN A 246 16.91 5.16 -5.40
N MET A 247 15.62 4.87 -5.27
CA MET A 247 14.55 5.37 -6.13
C MET A 247 14.06 6.78 -5.75
N GLY A 248 14.67 7.45 -4.75
CA GLY A 248 14.37 8.84 -4.39
C GLY A 248 13.28 9.02 -3.34
N TYR A 249 12.80 7.97 -2.69
CA TYR A 249 11.81 8.09 -1.61
C TYR A 249 12.40 8.79 -0.39
N TYR A 250 11.58 9.56 0.33
CA TYR A 250 12.00 10.29 1.52
C TYR A 250 11.96 9.45 2.79
N GLY A 251 11.07 8.47 2.86
CA GLY A 251 10.99 7.58 4.02
C GLY A 251 9.81 6.62 4.05
N ILE A 252 9.69 5.97 5.19
CA ILE A 252 8.65 4.98 5.46
C ILE A 252 7.49 5.68 6.16
N ALA A 253 6.31 5.70 5.54
CA ALA A 253 5.10 6.19 6.18
C ALA A 253 4.55 5.14 7.15
N HIS A 254 4.43 5.53 8.42
CA HIS A 254 3.78 4.74 9.46
C HIS A 254 2.61 5.56 10.03
N TRP A 255 2.09 5.22 11.19
CA TRP A 255 0.95 5.91 11.80
C TRP A 255 1.09 6.01 13.32
N SER A 256 0.45 6.99 13.92
CA SER A 256 0.27 7.13 15.37
C SER A 256 -1.08 6.57 15.85
N ALA A 257 -2.07 6.46 14.95
CA ALA A 257 -3.39 5.93 15.26
C ALA A 257 -3.94 5.08 14.12
N SER A 258 -4.61 3.96 14.44
CA SER A 258 -5.19 3.05 13.46
C SER A 258 -6.71 3.08 13.48
N GLY A 259 -7.32 3.11 12.29
CA GLY A 259 -8.77 2.98 12.06
C GLY A 259 -9.37 1.67 12.59
N SER A 260 -8.54 0.62 12.75
CA SER A 260 -8.97 -0.63 13.40
C SER A 260 -9.27 -0.47 14.89
N ALA A 261 -8.76 0.57 15.55
CA ALA A 261 -9.07 0.88 16.92
C ALA A 261 -10.54 1.27 17.10
N ASN A 262 -11.06 1.19 18.33
CA ASN A 262 -12.40 1.69 18.61
C ASN A 262 -12.46 3.23 18.53
N ASN A 263 -13.65 3.77 18.24
CA ASN A 263 -13.85 5.20 18.03
C ASN A 263 -13.33 6.09 19.16
N SER A 264 -13.42 5.65 20.42
CA SER A 264 -12.91 6.39 21.56
C SER A 264 -11.38 6.51 21.53
N LYS A 265 -10.66 5.46 21.11
CA LYS A 265 -9.20 5.51 20.95
C LYS A 265 -8.79 6.38 19.78
N ILE A 266 -9.52 6.28 18.66
CA ILE A 266 -9.27 7.12 17.47
C ILE A 266 -9.45 8.61 17.86
N ALA A 267 -10.55 8.95 18.53
CA ALA A 267 -10.81 10.34 18.95
C ALA A 267 -9.78 10.85 19.98
N LYS A 268 -9.34 9.99 20.92
CA LYS A 268 -8.32 10.36 21.93
C LYS A 268 -6.93 10.56 21.32
N ALA A 269 -6.67 9.98 20.16
CA ALA A 269 -5.40 10.14 19.45
C ALA A 269 -5.34 11.44 18.62
N LEU A 270 -6.38 12.30 18.67
CA LEU A 270 -6.39 13.58 17.97
C LEU A 270 -5.44 14.56 18.67
N GLU A 271 -4.32 14.79 18.04
CA GLU A 271 -3.28 15.72 18.48
C GLU A 271 -2.56 16.30 17.27
N PRO A 272 -1.88 17.45 17.41
CA PRO A 272 -1.09 18.03 16.31
C PRO A 272 -0.09 17.04 15.74
N GLY A 273 -0.07 16.96 14.41
CA GLY A 273 0.85 16.09 13.67
C GLY A 273 0.50 14.61 13.65
N ALA A 274 -0.66 14.18 14.17
CA ALA A 274 -1.07 12.78 14.16
C ALA A 274 -1.28 12.27 12.72
N ILE A 275 -0.85 11.02 12.47
CA ILE A 275 -1.07 10.29 11.23
C ILE A 275 -2.01 9.13 11.53
N TYR A 276 -3.13 9.07 10.82
CA TYR A 276 -4.15 8.03 10.96
C TYR A 276 -4.09 7.07 9.80
N LEU A 277 -4.14 5.77 10.09
CA LEU A 277 -4.28 4.70 9.11
C LEU A 277 -5.72 4.21 9.04
N PHE A 278 -6.29 4.21 7.86
CA PHE A 278 -7.57 3.58 7.53
C PHE A 278 -7.44 2.76 6.23
N HIS A 279 -8.48 1.99 5.90
CA HIS A 279 -8.62 1.25 4.65
C HIS A 279 -9.98 1.58 4.00
N THR A 280 -10.25 1.00 2.83
CA THR A 280 -11.53 1.20 2.14
C THR A 280 -12.61 0.20 2.56
N THR A 281 -12.50 -0.46 3.71
CA THR A 281 -13.53 -1.38 4.22
C THR A 281 -14.81 -0.65 4.62
N ASP A 282 -15.97 -1.32 4.59
CA ASP A 282 -17.24 -0.72 5.03
C ASP A 282 -17.18 -0.18 6.47
N THR A 283 -16.45 -0.88 7.35
CA THR A 283 -16.25 -0.45 8.73
C THR A 283 -15.46 0.84 8.82
N ASP A 284 -14.41 0.98 8.01
CA ASP A 284 -13.58 2.20 8.01
C ASP A 284 -14.30 3.34 7.29
N LEU A 285 -15.06 3.07 6.23
CA LEU A 285 -15.94 4.05 5.59
C LEU A 285 -16.93 4.65 6.59
N GLU A 286 -17.69 3.82 7.35
CA GLU A 286 -18.61 4.31 8.37
C GLU A 286 -17.92 5.23 9.40
N LYS A 287 -16.67 4.93 9.75
CA LYS A 287 -15.88 5.75 10.67
C LYS A 287 -15.45 7.06 10.01
N LEU A 288 -14.86 6.98 8.83
CA LEU A 288 -14.31 8.13 8.11
C LEU A 288 -15.36 9.18 7.75
N LEU A 289 -16.56 8.76 7.30
CA LEU A 289 -17.65 9.68 7.01
C LEU A 289 -18.10 10.54 8.21
N ARG A 290 -17.74 10.14 9.44
CA ARG A 290 -18.00 10.90 10.68
C ARG A 290 -16.74 11.52 11.24
N PHE A 291 -15.60 10.87 11.10
CA PHE A 291 -14.34 11.32 11.67
C PHE A 291 -13.78 12.51 10.90
N ILE A 292 -13.84 12.50 9.57
CA ILE A 292 -13.37 13.59 8.70
C ILE A 292 -14.01 14.94 9.10
N PRO A 293 -15.34 15.12 9.08
CA PRO A 293 -15.94 16.39 9.46
C PRO A 293 -15.69 16.71 10.94
N TRP A 294 -15.70 15.70 11.83
CA TRP A 294 -15.46 15.92 13.24
C TRP A 294 -14.05 16.48 13.52
N VAL A 295 -13.01 16.02 12.81
CA VAL A 295 -11.65 16.53 12.94
C VAL A 295 -11.59 18.02 12.60
N VAL A 296 -12.27 18.42 11.52
CA VAL A 296 -12.35 19.83 11.10
C VAL A 296 -13.15 20.66 12.13
N GLU A 297 -14.23 20.13 12.69
CA GLU A 297 -14.98 20.77 13.78
C GLU A 297 -14.14 20.97 15.06
N GLN A 298 -13.11 20.13 15.30
CA GLN A 298 -12.14 20.35 16.38
C GLN A 298 -11.08 21.41 16.05
N GLY A 299 -11.16 22.02 14.88
CA GLY A 299 -10.26 23.07 14.40
C GLY A 299 -8.94 22.56 13.83
N TYR A 300 -8.88 21.29 13.43
CA TYR A 300 -7.74 20.74 12.71
C TYR A 300 -7.93 20.82 11.20
N GLN A 301 -6.82 20.98 10.47
CA GLN A 301 -6.79 20.87 9.03
C GLN A 301 -6.36 19.44 8.63
N LEU A 302 -7.00 18.90 7.60
CA LEU A 302 -6.62 17.66 6.95
C LEU A 302 -5.64 17.97 5.83
N VAL A 303 -4.41 17.49 5.98
CA VAL A 303 -3.31 17.75 5.05
C VAL A 303 -2.73 16.43 4.55
N THR A 304 -2.04 16.48 3.40
CA THR A 304 -1.27 15.33 2.90
C THR A 304 0.01 15.14 3.73
N LEU A 305 0.71 14.02 3.54
CA LEU A 305 2.01 13.80 4.20
C LEU A 305 3.06 14.80 3.69
N ASN A 306 3.07 15.11 2.39
CA ASN A 306 3.97 16.13 1.86
C ASN A 306 3.72 17.49 2.53
N GLU A 307 2.46 17.93 2.60
CA GLU A 307 2.11 19.18 3.27
C GLU A 307 2.48 19.15 4.76
N MET A 308 2.21 18.03 5.46
CA MET A 308 2.52 17.87 6.90
C MET A 308 4.02 18.04 7.19
N PHE A 309 4.87 17.51 6.33
CA PHE A 309 6.32 17.50 6.52
C PHE A 309 7.05 18.55 5.69
N GLY A 310 6.35 19.47 5.06
CA GLY A 310 6.91 20.55 4.26
C GLY A 310 7.73 20.05 3.06
N TYR A 311 7.31 18.98 2.43
CA TYR A 311 7.82 18.54 1.15
C TYR A 311 7.04 19.18 0.00
N PRO A 312 7.62 19.30 -1.20
CA PRO A 312 6.85 19.68 -2.38
C PRO A 312 5.82 18.60 -2.71
N VAL A 313 4.83 18.92 -3.53
CA VAL A 313 3.96 17.92 -4.13
C VAL A 313 4.79 16.92 -4.94
N ASN A 314 4.26 15.70 -5.11
CA ASN A 314 4.94 14.65 -5.88
C ASN A 314 5.29 15.14 -7.29
N GLU A 315 6.54 14.96 -7.68
CA GLU A 315 7.02 15.39 -9.00
C GLU A 315 6.33 14.62 -10.11
N THR A 316 6.00 15.34 -11.18
CA THR A 316 5.47 14.73 -12.40
C THR A 316 6.29 15.17 -13.61
N ARG A 317 6.43 14.28 -14.59
CA ARG A 317 7.08 14.54 -15.89
C ARG A 317 6.22 13.97 -17.01
N PRO A 318 6.37 14.44 -18.26
CA PRO A 318 5.72 13.82 -19.40
C PRO A 318 6.10 12.34 -19.49
N LEU A 319 5.08 11.46 -19.68
CA LEU A 319 5.29 10.04 -19.86
C LEU A 319 5.67 9.72 -21.31
N GLU A 320 6.75 9.00 -21.51
CA GLU A 320 7.20 8.55 -22.83
C GLU A 320 6.83 7.08 -23.06
N GLY A 321 5.64 6.83 -23.63
CA GLY A 321 5.16 5.46 -23.87
C GLY A 321 4.31 4.90 -22.72
N ASP A 322 4.27 3.57 -22.58
CA ASP A 322 3.50 2.92 -21.50
C ASP A 322 4.41 2.70 -20.28
N ALA A 323 4.03 3.29 -19.15
CA ALA A 323 4.81 3.19 -17.91
C ALA A 323 5.01 1.73 -17.45
N ARG A 324 4.09 0.82 -17.81
CA ARG A 324 4.18 -0.60 -17.45
C ARG A 324 5.33 -1.33 -18.13
N ASP A 325 5.81 -0.79 -19.25
CA ASP A 325 6.93 -1.33 -20.03
C ASP A 325 8.30 -0.78 -19.56
N TYR A 326 8.31 0.18 -18.65
CA TYR A 326 9.54 0.76 -18.13
C TYR A 326 10.34 -0.30 -17.36
N PRO A 327 11.64 -0.49 -17.68
CA PRO A 327 12.48 -1.43 -16.93
C PRO A 327 12.71 -0.95 -15.50
N VAL A 328 12.81 -1.89 -14.58
CA VAL A 328 13.29 -1.57 -13.22
C VAL A 328 14.67 -0.93 -13.34
N PRO A 329 14.92 0.22 -12.68
CA PRO A 329 16.21 0.87 -12.74
C PRO A 329 17.33 -0.05 -12.21
N GLN A 330 18.53 0.12 -12.73
CA GLN A 330 19.68 -0.57 -12.17
C GLN A 330 19.98 0.01 -10.79
N LEU A 331 19.86 -0.83 -9.76
CA LEU A 331 20.07 -0.47 -8.35
C LEU A 331 21.32 -1.18 -7.82
N GLU A 332 21.97 -0.54 -6.86
CA GLU A 332 23.08 -1.18 -6.15
C GLU A 332 22.55 -2.36 -5.31
N PRO A 333 23.23 -3.52 -5.36
CA PRO A 333 22.82 -4.69 -4.59
C PRO A 333 22.86 -4.42 -3.08
N TYR A 334 21.87 -4.94 -2.37
CA TYR A 334 21.84 -4.86 -0.91
C TYR A 334 23.04 -5.60 -0.30
N GLN A 335 23.72 -4.89 0.61
CA GLN A 335 24.77 -5.47 1.45
C GLN A 335 24.22 -5.65 2.86
N VAL A 336 24.25 -6.88 3.38
CA VAL A 336 23.71 -7.18 4.73
C VAL A 336 24.45 -6.37 5.79
N VAL A 337 23.70 -5.63 6.59
CA VAL A 337 24.24 -4.88 7.74
C VAL A 337 23.85 -5.63 9.01
N TYR A 338 24.80 -6.30 9.64
CA TYR A 338 24.55 -7.02 10.87
C TYR A 338 24.38 -6.06 12.05
N VAL A 339 23.28 -6.20 12.77
CA VAL A 339 22.92 -5.40 13.95
C VAL A 339 22.62 -6.31 15.13
N PRO A 340 22.74 -5.84 16.37
CA PRO A 340 22.34 -6.62 17.54
C PRO A 340 20.85 -6.96 17.51
N LEU A 341 20.51 -8.22 17.77
CA LEU A 341 19.14 -8.72 17.79
C LEU A 341 18.74 -9.20 19.17
N LYS A 342 17.56 -8.82 19.62
CA LYS A 342 17.00 -9.20 20.92
C LYS A 342 15.48 -9.34 20.87
N LYS A 343 14.90 -9.83 21.95
CA LYS A 343 13.44 -10.01 22.04
C LYS A 343 12.71 -8.72 21.62
N THR A 344 11.69 -8.88 20.79
CA THR A 344 10.87 -7.86 20.12
C THR A 344 11.47 -7.22 18.86
N THR A 345 12.72 -7.55 18.47
CA THR A 345 13.22 -7.13 17.16
C THR A 345 12.38 -7.80 16.06
N TYR A 346 11.98 -7.02 15.06
CA TYR A 346 11.37 -7.48 13.84
C TYR A 346 12.20 -6.96 12.67
N SER A 347 12.88 -7.86 11.96
CA SER A 347 13.82 -7.46 10.91
C SER A 347 14.16 -8.58 9.94
N TRP A 348 14.69 -8.21 8.77
CA TRP A 348 15.26 -9.15 7.80
C TRP A 348 16.42 -9.96 8.39
N GLU A 349 17.27 -9.34 9.19
CA GLU A 349 18.39 -10.02 9.84
C GLU A 349 17.91 -11.07 10.84
N THR A 350 16.78 -10.82 11.52
CA THR A 350 16.11 -11.85 12.34
C THR A 350 15.61 -13.01 11.50
N TYR A 351 15.06 -12.72 10.32
CA TYR A 351 14.60 -13.76 9.38
C TYR A 351 15.78 -14.64 8.94
N LEU A 352 16.90 -14.06 8.51
CA LEU A 352 18.11 -14.78 8.15
C LEU A 352 18.66 -15.61 9.31
N LEU A 353 18.71 -15.03 10.51
CA LEU A 353 19.14 -15.74 11.73
C LEU A 353 18.25 -16.95 12.02
N GLN A 354 16.94 -16.80 11.89
CA GLN A 354 15.98 -17.90 12.06
C GLN A 354 16.19 -19.01 11.03
N GLU A 355 16.41 -18.70 9.76
CA GLU A 355 16.71 -19.70 8.72
C GLU A 355 17.91 -20.56 9.09
N LYS A 356 19.01 -19.90 9.53
CA LYS A 356 20.23 -20.60 9.94
C LYS A 356 20.05 -21.41 11.22
N LEU A 357 19.39 -20.85 12.23
CA LEU A 357 19.10 -21.59 13.47
C LEU A 357 18.20 -22.81 13.23
N ILE A 358 17.26 -22.75 12.28
CA ILE A 358 16.45 -23.87 11.85
C ILE A 358 17.32 -24.92 11.15
N ALA A 359 18.16 -24.52 10.21
CA ALA A 359 19.07 -25.43 9.51
C ALA A 359 20.05 -26.13 10.46
N MET A 360 20.51 -25.44 11.52
CA MET A 360 21.36 -26.00 12.56
C MET A 360 20.61 -26.85 13.62
N GLY A 361 19.29 -26.86 13.62
CA GLY A 361 18.45 -27.59 14.57
C GLY A 361 18.23 -26.93 15.92
N TYR A 362 18.60 -25.65 16.09
CA TYR A 362 18.35 -24.87 17.31
C TYR A 362 16.94 -24.27 17.36
N LEU A 363 16.32 -24.03 16.22
CA LEU A 363 14.98 -23.49 16.10
C LEU A 363 14.11 -24.41 15.24
N SER A 364 12.79 -24.42 15.47
CA SER A 364 11.81 -25.16 14.68
C SER A 364 10.72 -24.24 14.15
N GLY A 365 10.06 -24.62 13.05
CA GLY A 365 9.02 -23.84 12.41
C GLY A 365 9.49 -23.19 11.12
N SER A 366 8.88 -22.07 10.75
CA SER A 366 9.26 -21.24 9.60
C SER A 366 9.77 -19.88 10.07
N PRO A 367 10.72 -19.25 9.36
CA PRO A 367 11.17 -17.90 9.67
C PRO A 367 10.01 -16.91 9.53
N ASP A 368 9.90 -15.96 10.44
CA ASP A 368 8.88 -14.90 10.45
C ASP A 368 9.46 -13.49 10.66
N GLY A 369 10.78 -13.39 10.86
CA GLY A 369 11.49 -12.14 11.13
C GLY A 369 11.26 -11.58 12.53
N VAL A 370 10.49 -12.24 13.40
CA VAL A 370 10.23 -11.81 14.77
C VAL A 370 11.16 -12.49 15.76
N TYR A 371 11.98 -11.74 16.46
CA TYR A 371 12.84 -12.27 17.54
C TYR A 371 11.96 -12.53 18.79
N GLY A 372 11.21 -13.63 18.74
CA GLY A 372 10.32 -14.08 19.81
C GLY A 372 11.02 -14.96 20.85
N ASP A 373 10.21 -15.59 21.73
CA ASP A 373 10.71 -16.48 22.77
C ASP A 373 11.43 -17.71 22.18
N GLY A 374 11.04 -18.16 20.98
CA GLY A 374 11.71 -19.22 20.25
C GLY A 374 13.15 -18.87 19.89
N CYS A 375 13.37 -17.65 19.36
CA CYS A 375 14.71 -17.14 19.05
C CYS A 375 15.56 -16.99 20.32
N VAL A 376 15.00 -16.44 21.40
CA VAL A 376 15.68 -16.33 22.70
C VAL A 376 16.16 -17.71 23.18
N ALA A 377 15.32 -18.73 23.13
CA ALA A 377 15.65 -20.09 23.53
C ALA A 377 16.72 -20.70 22.60
N ALA A 378 16.59 -20.54 21.29
CA ALA A 378 17.51 -21.04 20.30
C ALA A 378 18.92 -20.42 20.45
N ILE A 379 18.99 -19.09 20.65
CA ILE A 379 20.28 -18.39 20.88
C ILE A 379 20.90 -18.83 22.20
N LYS A 380 20.13 -18.99 23.29
CA LYS A 380 20.67 -19.53 24.55
C LYS A 380 21.26 -20.95 24.38
N ALA A 381 20.59 -21.81 23.61
CA ALA A 381 21.11 -23.13 23.32
C ALA A 381 22.41 -23.06 22.50
N TYR A 382 22.42 -22.25 21.46
CA TYR A 382 23.62 -21.99 20.65
C TYR A 382 24.78 -21.47 21.51
N GLN A 383 24.53 -20.42 22.32
CA GLN A 383 25.53 -19.84 23.23
C GLN A 383 26.10 -20.87 24.21
N LYS A 384 25.23 -21.73 24.78
CA LYS A 384 25.64 -22.81 25.67
C LYS A 384 26.59 -23.78 24.97
N ASP A 385 26.23 -24.26 23.78
CA ASP A 385 27.00 -25.25 23.04
C ASP A 385 28.35 -24.71 22.57
N HIS A 386 28.47 -23.37 22.45
CA HIS A 386 29.73 -22.68 22.09
C HIS A 386 30.45 -22.04 23.29
N GLY A 387 30.06 -22.37 24.54
CA GLY A 387 30.71 -21.89 25.75
C GLY A 387 30.58 -20.39 26.02
N MET A 388 29.55 -19.76 25.47
CA MET A 388 29.24 -18.33 25.64
C MET A 388 28.29 -18.11 26.81
N GLU A 389 28.19 -16.86 27.29
CA GLU A 389 27.15 -16.46 28.24
C GLU A 389 25.75 -16.59 27.62
N GLN A 390 24.82 -17.27 28.30
CA GLN A 390 23.47 -17.56 27.78
C GLN A 390 22.51 -16.37 27.96
N THR A 391 22.76 -15.27 27.33
CA THR A 391 21.94 -14.05 27.39
C THR A 391 20.61 -14.23 26.63
N GLY A 392 20.63 -14.98 25.54
CA GLY A 392 19.50 -15.08 24.60
C GLY A 392 19.36 -13.88 23.69
N GLU A 393 20.33 -12.96 23.70
CA GLU A 393 20.49 -11.86 22.75
C GLU A 393 21.68 -12.18 21.84
N ALA A 394 21.65 -11.72 20.60
CA ALA A 394 22.75 -11.86 19.65
C ALA A 394 23.30 -10.48 19.31
N ASP A 395 24.55 -10.20 19.64
CA ASP A 395 25.27 -9.03 19.13
C ASP A 395 25.54 -9.16 17.63
N ALA A 396 26.00 -8.09 17.01
CA ALA A 396 26.21 -8.05 15.56
C ALA A 396 27.20 -9.13 15.06
N ASP A 397 28.24 -9.42 15.85
CA ASP A 397 29.25 -10.43 15.49
C ASP A 397 28.69 -11.85 15.61
N LEU A 398 27.86 -12.13 16.62
CA LEU A 398 27.19 -13.40 16.76
C LEU A 398 26.16 -13.63 15.64
N VAL A 399 25.36 -12.57 15.29
CA VAL A 399 24.44 -12.63 14.15
C VAL A 399 25.21 -12.95 12.87
N ARG A 400 26.31 -12.23 12.60
CA ARG A 400 27.16 -12.50 11.44
C ARG A 400 27.66 -13.92 11.42
N THR A 401 28.23 -14.37 12.54
CA THR A 401 28.80 -15.70 12.68
C THR A 401 27.80 -16.80 12.35
N ILE A 402 26.56 -16.65 12.83
CA ILE A 402 25.50 -17.64 12.58
C ILE A 402 25.01 -17.53 11.13
N VAL A 403 24.76 -16.33 10.62
CA VAL A 403 24.19 -16.13 9.28
C VAL A 403 25.19 -16.53 8.18
N GLU A 404 26.46 -16.27 8.35
CA GLU A 404 27.52 -16.62 7.39
C GLU A 404 28.05 -18.06 7.56
N SER A 405 27.58 -18.81 8.56
CA SER A 405 28.00 -20.19 8.73
C SER A 405 27.56 -21.06 7.52
N VAL A 406 28.47 -21.90 7.05
CA VAL A 406 28.28 -22.79 5.87
C VAL A 406 27.32 -23.93 6.16
#